data_7b2f353e535b67b325ebdb27be81165d
#
_entry.id   7b2f353e535b67b325ebdb27be81165d
#
_cell.length_a   1.000
_cell.length_b   1.000
_cell.length_c   1.000
_cell.angle_alpha   90.00
_cell.angle_beta   90.00
_cell.angle_gamma   90.00
#
_symmetry.space_group_name_H-M   'P 1'
#
loop_
_entity.id
_entity.type
_entity.pdbx_description
1 polymer ?
#
loop_
_entity_poly.entity_id
_entity_poly.type
_entity_poly.pdbx_seq_one_letter_code
_entity_poly.pdbx_strand_id
1 'polypeptide(L)'
;MTIGIVGQGYVGTAIKVGFDPHYKIHTYDKFDLAKSTLPNLNDLTKECEVIFVCVPTPMRKDGTCYTGIVEEVIREIDSYSKDDTIVVIKSTVPPGTTDTMNKNYSNVTVIFNPEFLTEENFLEDFKNQKRIILGGQRNGTYLISH
;
A
#
# COMPACT_ATOMS: atom_id res chain seq x y z
N MET A 1 -3.00 -16.47 2.80
CA MET A 1 -2.55 -15.27 2.09
C MET A 1 -1.57 -14.49 2.95
N THR A 2 -0.48 -14.06 2.37
CA THR A 2 0.54 -13.26 3.05
C THR A 2 0.45 -11.81 2.59
N ILE A 3 0.38 -10.90 3.53
CA ILE A 3 0.20 -9.46 3.29
C ILE A 3 1.49 -8.72 3.63
N GLY A 4 1.94 -7.88 2.72
CA GLY A 4 3.04 -6.96 2.95
C GLY A 4 2.54 -5.54 3.18
N ILE A 5 3.23 -4.78 4.02
CA ILE A 5 2.95 -3.37 4.26
C ILE A 5 4.25 -2.59 4.12
N VAL A 6 4.27 -1.63 3.22
CA VAL A 6 5.39 -0.71 3.01
C VAL A 6 5.03 0.63 3.61
N GLY A 7 5.81 1.06 4.59
CA GLY A 7 5.52 2.26 5.40
C GLY A 7 4.76 1.91 6.68
N GLN A 8 5.34 2.27 7.82
CA GLN A 8 4.80 1.99 9.15
C GLN A 8 4.48 3.27 9.94
N GLY A 9 3.99 4.28 9.24
CA GLY A 9 3.33 5.43 9.86
C GLY A 9 1.97 5.01 10.46
N TYR A 10 1.09 5.97 10.74
CA TYR A 10 -0.21 5.65 11.37
C TYR A 10 -1.11 4.77 10.49
N VAL A 11 -1.11 4.98 9.18
CA VAL A 11 -1.93 4.16 8.25
C VAL A 11 -1.41 2.72 8.19
N GLY A 12 -0.12 2.53 7.94
CA GLY A 12 0.48 1.19 7.89
C GLY A 12 0.35 0.42 9.19
N THR A 13 0.49 1.12 10.32
CA THR A 13 0.30 0.52 11.65
C THR A 13 -1.15 0.08 11.88
N ALA A 14 -2.13 0.89 11.45
CA ALA A 14 -3.54 0.54 11.57
C ALA A 14 -3.87 -0.72 10.76
N ILE A 15 -3.37 -0.83 9.54
CA ILE A 15 -3.57 -1.99 8.68
C ILE A 15 -2.95 -3.24 9.31
N LYS A 16 -1.73 -3.13 9.81
CA LYS A 16 -1.05 -4.23 10.50
C LYS A 16 -1.89 -4.74 11.66
N VAL A 17 -2.31 -3.86 12.56
CA VAL A 17 -3.12 -4.22 13.74
C VAL A 17 -4.46 -4.84 13.33
N GLY A 18 -5.08 -4.33 12.25
CA GLY A 18 -6.36 -4.83 11.79
C GLY A 18 -6.30 -6.24 11.17
N PHE A 19 -5.24 -6.55 10.47
CA PHE A 19 -5.10 -7.84 9.76
C PHE A 19 -4.27 -8.89 10.49
N ASP A 20 -3.41 -8.50 11.44
CA ASP A 20 -2.50 -9.41 12.13
C ASP A 20 -3.17 -10.64 12.75
N PRO A 21 -4.38 -10.55 13.35
CA PRO A 21 -5.05 -11.73 13.88
C PRO A 21 -5.50 -12.75 12.82
N HIS A 22 -5.56 -12.37 11.55
CA HIS A 22 -6.20 -13.16 10.49
C HIS A 22 -5.24 -13.60 9.38
N TYR A 23 -4.12 -12.88 9.19
CA TYR A 23 -3.19 -13.10 8.08
C TYR A 23 -1.75 -13.02 8.54
N LYS A 24 -0.87 -13.72 7.81
CA LYS A 24 0.57 -13.54 7.98
C LYS A 24 0.97 -12.19 7.38
N ILE A 25 1.64 -11.35 8.17
CA ILE A 25 1.99 -9.99 7.80
C ILE A 25 3.49 -9.77 7.86
N HIS A 26 4.04 -9.20 6.79
CA HIS A 26 5.39 -8.66 6.75
C HIS A 26 5.35 -7.15 6.56
N THR A 27 6.30 -6.47 7.18
CA THR A 27 6.41 -5.02 7.10
C THR A 27 7.80 -4.60 6.65
N TYR A 28 7.86 -3.45 5.97
CA TYR A 28 9.10 -2.80 5.63
C TYR A 28 8.91 -1.28 5.69
N ASP A 29 9.78 -0.60 6.43
CA ASP A 29 9.84 0.85 6.49
C ASP A 29 11.28 1.30 6.31
N LYS A 30 11.56 1.97 5.19
CA LYS A 30 12.90 2.46 4.83
C LYS A 30 13.46 3.44 5.85
N PHE A 31 12.60 4.24 6.48
CA PHE A 31 12.99 5.29 7.41
C PHE A 31 12.98 4.82 8.88
N ASP A 32 12.42 3.67 9.17
CA ASP A 32 12.38 3.10 10.51
C ASP A 32 12.48 1.58 10.43
N LEU A 33 13.70 1.09 10.26
CA LEU A 33 13.98 -0.34 10.11
C LEU A 33 13.59 -1.16 11.34
N ALA A 34 13.49 -0.54 12.51
CA ALA A 34 13.03 -1.22 13.73
C ALA A 34 11.57 -1.70 13.62
N LYS A 35 10.76 -1.08 12.76
CA LYS A 35 9.38 -1.48 12.48
C LYS A 35 9.26 -2.47 11.33
N SER A 36 10.36 -2.88 10.74
CA SER A 36 10.39 -3.83 9.62
C SER A 36 10.54 -5.26 10.11
N THR A 37 9.77 -6.18 9.53
CA THR A 37 9.94 -7.63 9.77
C THR A 37 10.84 -8.29 8.74
N LEU A 38 11.04 -7.66 7.58
CA LEU A 38 11.97 -8.09 6.55
C LEU A 38 12.97 -6.97 6.24
N PRO A 39 14.20 -7.33 5.81
CA PRO A 39 15.29 -6.36 5.72
C PRO A 39 15.20 -5.42 4.51
N ASN A 40 14.45 -5.80 3.47
CA ASN A 40 14.36 -5.03 2.24
C ASN A 40 13.06 -5.31 1.48
N LEU A 41 12.78 -4.47 0.50
CA LEU A 41 11.58 -4.54 -0.32
C LEU A 41 11.57 -5.76 -1.24
N ASN A 42 12.72 -6.21 -1.70
CA ASN A 42 12.82 -7.41 -2.54
C ASN A 42 12.30 -8.65 -1.80
N ASP A 43 12.76 -8.87 -0.58
CA ASP A 43 12.32 -10.00 0.23
C ASP A 43 10.83 -9.90 0.55
N LEU A 44 10.33 -8.71 0.87
CA LEU A 44 8.90 -8.48 1.10
C LEU A 44 8.06 -8.81 -0.14
N THR A 45 8.50 -8.37 -1.31
CA THR A 45 7.78 -8.62 -2.57
C THR A 45 7.70 -10.11 -2.88
N LYS A 46 8.76 -10.86 -2.63
CA LYS A 46 8.78 -12.30 -2.87
C LYS A 46 7.89 -13.10 -1.93
N GLU A 47 7.74 -12.64 -0.69
CA GLU A 47 6.97 -13.34 0.35
C GLU A 47 5.47 -13.00 0.33
N CYS A 48 5.07 -11.88 -0.28
CA CYS A 48 3.73 -11.35 -0.16
C CYS A 48 2.96 -11.39 -1.48
N GLU A 49 1.68 -11.74 -1.40
CA GLU A 49 0.76 -11.76 -2.53
C GLU A 49 0.06 -10.40 -2.71
N VAL A 50 -0.21 -9.72 -1.61
CA VAL A 50 -0.84 -8.40 -1.57
C VAL A 50 0.06 -7.47 -0.78
N ILE A 51 0.37 -6.31 -1.35
CA ILE A 51 1.24 -5.32 -0.72
C ILE A 51 0.51 -3.99 -0.61
N PHE A 52 0.33 -3.53 0.63
CA PHE A 52 -0.21 -2.20 0.91
C PHE A 52 0.93 -1.18 0.94
N VAL A 53 0.80 -0.13 0.13
CA VAL A 53 1.78 0.97 0.07
C VAL A 53 1.22 2.16 0.84
N CYS A 54 1.86 2.46 1.97
CA CYS A 54 1.43 3.49 2.94
C CYS A 54 2.54 4.53 3.16
N VAL A 55 3.29 4.84 2.12
CA VAL A 55 4.42 5.78 2.18
C VAL A 55 3.94 7.23 2.13
N PRO A 56 4.77 8.20 2.59
CA PRO A 56 4.39 9.60 2.54
C PRO A 56 4.19 10.14 1.13
N THR A 57 3.22 11.03 0.99
CA THR A 57 2.99 11.82 -0.22
C THR A 57 2.96 13.31 0.16
N PRO A 58 4.14 13.90 0.45
CA PRO A 58 4.20 15.26 0.93
C PRO A 58 3.69 16.26 -0.11
N MET A 59 3.10 17.36 0.38
CA MET A 59 2.64 18.46 -0.46
C MET A 59 3.83 19.29 -0.95
N ARG A 60 3.87 19.59 -2.25
CA ARG A 60 4.81 20.55 -2.83
C ARG A 60 4.43 21.98 -2.46
N LYS A 61 5.35 22.93 -2.68
CA LYS A 61 5.13 24.35 -2.42
C LYS A 61 3.94 24.94 -3.18
N ASP A 62 3.63 24.39 -4.36
CA ASP A 62 2.50 24.82 -5.21
C ASP A 62 1.16 24.16 -4.82
N GLY A 63 1.13 23.38 -3.74
CA GLY A 63 -0.07 22.68 -3.25
C GLY A 63 -0.31 21.32 -3.89
N THR A 64 0.50 20.89 -4.88
CA THR A 64 0.36 19.57 -5.49
C THR A 64 0.99 18.48 -4.63
N CYS A 65 0.49 17.25 -4.80
CA CYS A 65 0.99 16.08 -4.09
C CYS A 65 2.24 15.53 -4.77
N TYR A 66 3.32 15.31 -4.00
CA TYR A 66 4.51 14.66 -4.52
C TYR A 66 4.36 13.14 -4.44
N THR A 67 4.22 12.50 -5.58
CA THR A 67 3.97 11.06 -5.70
C THR A 67 5.24 10.23 -5.98
N GLY A 68 6.40 10.87 -6.01
CA GLY A 68 7.66 10.21 -6.39
C GLY A 68 8.05 9.04 -5.51
N ILE A 69 7.74 9.12 -4.20
CA ILE A 69 8.04 8.03 -3.27
C ILE A 69 7.15 6.81 -3.58
N VAL A 70 5.85 7.03 -3.81
CA VAL A 70 4.92 5.96 -4.20
C VAL A 70 5.35 5.32 -5.51
N GLU A 71 5.66 6.14 -6.51
CA GLU A 71 6.07 5.67 -7.84
C GLU A 71 7.35 4.83 -7.76
N GLU A 72 8.34 5.27 -7.00
CA GLU A 72 9.59 4.54 -6.80
C GLU A 72 9.35 3.17 -6.15
N VAL A 73 8.54 3.13 -5.09
CA VAL A 73 8.21 1.88 -4.39
C VAL A 73 7.51 0.90 -5.33
N ILE A 74 6.51 1.34 -6.08
CA ILE A 74 5.76 0.46 -6.98
C ILE A 74 6.62 -0.02 -8.14
N ARG A 75 7.48 0.83 -8.68
CA ARG A 75 8.46 0.43 -9.71
C ARG A 75 9.39 -0.66 -9.20
N GLU A 76 9.89 -0.55 -7.97
CA GLU A 76 10.73 -1.57 -7.36
C GLU A 76 9.96 -2.88 -7.15
N ILE A 77 8.74 -2.81 -6.64
CA ILE A 77 7.88 -3.99 -6.46
C ILE A 77 7.66 -4.69 -7.81
N ASP A 78 7.35 -3.94 -8.86
CA ASP A 78 7.18 -4.49 -10.19
C ASP A 78 8.44 -5.22 -10.68
N SER A 79 9.61 -4.64 -10.44
CA SER A 79 10.88 -5.25 -10.84
C SER A 79 11.22 -6.54 -10.09
N TYR A 80 10.77 -6.68 -8.85
CA TYR A 80 11.02 -7.86 -8.01
C TYR A 80 9.93 -8.92 -8.14
N SER A 81 8.74 -8.54 -8.58
CA SER A 81 7.60 -9.45 -8.71
C SER A 81 7.79 -10.41 -9.88
N LYS A 82 7.53 -11.69 -9.65
CA LYS A 82 7.56 -12.72 -10.70
C LYS A 82 6.18 -13.05 -11.24
N ASP A 83 5.18 -12.90 -10.40
CA ASP A 83 3.79 -13.17 -10.71
C ASP A 83 2.96 -11.91 -10.40
N ASP A 84 1.70 -11.94 -10.75
CA ASP A 84 0.78 -10.82 -10.60
C ASP A 84 0.56 -10.45 -9.12
N THR A 85 1.48 -9.65 -8.57
CA THR A 85 1.37 -9.12 -7.21
C THR A 85 0.33 -8.00 -7.20
N ILE A 86 -0.57 -8.04 -6.23
CA ILE A 86 -1.56 -6.98 -6.03
C ILE A 86 -0.95 -5.91 -5.13
N VAL A 87 -0.91 -4.68 -5.64
CA VAL A 87 -0.42 -3.51 -4.90
C VAL A 87 -1.58 -2.58 -4.60
N VAL A 88 -1.82 -2.33 -3.33
CA VAL A 88 -2.89 -1.45 -2.87
C VAL A 88 -2.27 -0.14 -2.36
N ILE A 89 -2.55 0.95 -3.05
CA ILE A 89 -2.08 2.28 -2.64
C ILE A 89 -3.04 2.83 -1.59
N LYS A 90 -2.53 3.03 -0.39
CA LYS A 90 -3.24 3.73 0.71
C LYS A 90 -2.84 5.19 0.79
N SER A 91 -1.68 5.55 0.24
CA SER A 91 -1.21 6.93 0.17
C SER A 91 -2.13 7.78 -0.71
N THR A 92 -2.26 9.07 -0.39
CA THR A 92 -3.03 10.01 -1.21
C THR A 92 -2.32 10.25 -2.53
N VAL A 93 -3.01 9.97 -3.64
CA VAL A 93 -2.48 10.16 -4.99
C VAL A 93 -3.54 10.84 -5.88
N PRO A 94 -3.12 11.60 -6.92
CA PRO A 94 -4.05 12.24 -7.85
C PRO A 94 -4.89 11.23 -8.64
N PRO A 95 -6.08 11.61 -9.12
CA PRO A 95 -6.86 10.78 -10.04
C PRO A 95 -6.06 10.38 -11.28
N GLY A 96 -6.23 9.15 -11.75
CA GLY A 96 -5.52 8.60 -12.90
C GLY A 96 -4.17 7.98 -12.61
N THR A 97 -3.65 8.10 -11.39
CA THR A 97 -2.35 7.53 -11.00
C THR A 97 -2.33 6.00 -11.15
N THR A 98 -3.35 5.31 -10.66
CA THR A 98 -3.44 3.84 -10.77
C THR A 98 -3.55 3.37 -12.20
N ASP A 99 -4.29 4.07 -13.03
CA ASP A 99 -4.44 3.74 -14.46
C ASP A 99 -3.10 3.87 -15.18
N THR A 100 -2.35 4.93 -14.91
CA THR A 100 -1.01 5.14 -15.47
C THR A 100 -0.04 4.04 -15.02
N MET A 101 -0.06 3.67 -13.75
CA MET A 101 0.80 2.61 -13.21
C MET A 101 0.46 1.25 -13.81
N ASN A 102 -0.82 0.92 -13.97
CA ASN A 102 -1.24 -0.33 -14.59
C ASN A 102 -0.85 -0.43 -16.07
N LYS A 103 -0.70 0.70 -16.76
CA LYS A 103 -0.18 0.74 -18.12
C LYS A 103 1.34 0.55 -18.18
N ASN A 104 2.06 1.07 -17.19
CA ASN A 104 3.52 1.09 -17.18
C ASN A 104 4.15 -0.15 -16.56
N TYR A 105 3.44 -0.83 -15.66
CA TYR A 105 3.97 -1.98 -14.92
C TYR A 105 3.17 -3.23 -15.21
N SER A 106 3.84 -4.29 -15.67
CA SER A 106 3.20 -5.52 -16.14
C SER A 106 3.13 -6.64 -15.10
N ASN A 107 3.97 -6.58 -14.06
CA ASN A 107 4.06 -7.64 -13.04
C ASN A 107 3.21 -7.36 -11.81
N VAL A 108 2.55 -6.21 -11.75
CA VAL A 108 1.69 -5.82 -10.64
C VAL A 108 0.33 -5.37 -11.13
N THR A 109 -0.68 -5.58 -10.31
CA THR A 109 -2.01 -4.98 -10.47
C THR A 109 -2.16 -3.92 -9.38
N VAL A 110 -2.29 -2.67 -9.77
CA VAL A 110 -2.34 -1.53 -8.85
C VAL A 110 -3.78 -1.12 -8.59
N ILE A 111 -4.14 -1.02 -7.29
CA ILE A 111 -5.46 -0.62 -6.82
C ILE A 111 -5.31 0.55 -5.87
N PHE A 112 -6.24 1.50 -5.94
CA PHE A 112 -6.32 2.61 -5.01
C PHE A 112 -7.41 2.33 -3.98
N ASN A 113 -7.03 2.41 -2.70
CA ASN A 113 -7.94 2.30 -1.57
C ASN A 113 -7.70 3.49 -0.64
N PRO A 114 -8.39 4.61 -0.86
CA PRO A 114 -8.16 5.83 -0.09
C PRO A 114 -8.40 5.64 1.40
N GLU A 115 -7.65 6.36 2.21
CA GLU A 115 -7.70 6.28 3.64
C GLU A 115 -8.31 7.55 4.24
N PHE A 116 -9.18 7.35 5.22
CA PHE A 116 -9.89 8.44 5.91
C PHE A 116 -9.54 8.50 7.41
N LEU A 117 -8.42 7.88 7.80
CA LEU A 117 -7.97 7.87 9.20
C LEU A 117 -7.42 9.22 9.61
N THR A 118 -7.69 9.59 10.87
CA THR A 118 -7.01 10.73 11.51
C THR A 118 -5.76 10.22 12.21
N GLU A 119 -4.71 11.03 12.24
CA GLU A 119 -3.47 10.67 12.89
C GLU A 119 -3.66 10.44 14.40
N GLU A 120 -4.54 11.21 15.02
CA GLU A 120 -4.83 11.13 16.45
C GLU A 120 -5.57 9.85 16.84
N ASN A 121 -6.53 9.38 16.01
CA ASN A 121 -7.43 8.26 16.33
C ASN A 121 -7.35 7.11 15.33
N PHE A 122 -6.22 6.92 14.66
CA PHE A 122 -6.11 6.02 13.52
C PHE A 122 -6.57 4.58 13.79
N LEU A 123 -6.31 4.02 14.97
CA LEU A 123 -6.73 2.66 15.29
C LEU A 123 -8.25 2.53 15.45
N GLU A 124 -8.87 3.48 16.12
CA GLU A 124 -10.33 3.49 16.30
C GLU A 124 -11.04 3.80 14.98
N ASP A 125 -10.51 4.75 14.22
CA ASP A 125 -11.04 5.09 12.90
C ASP A 125 -11.02 3.88 11.96
N PHE A 126 -9.94 3.10 11.96
CA PHE A 126 -9.82 1.89 11.16
C PHE A 126 -10.86 0.84 11.55
N LYS A 127 -11.05 0.59 12.84
CA LYS A 127 -12.03 -0.37 13.34
C LYS A 127 -13.48 0.04 13.03
N ASN A 128 -13.73 1.33 13.01
CA ASN A 128 -15.09 1.90 12.87
C ASN A 128 -15.41 2.34 11.43
N GLN A 129 -14.60 1.98 10.45
CA GLN A 129 -14.84 2.32 9.04
C GLN A 129 -16.17 1.72 8.56
N LYS A 130 -17.02 2.60 8.05
CA LYS A 130 -18.32 2.21 7.49
C LYS A 130 -18.29 2.01 5.98
N ARG A 131 -17.22 2.43 5.31
CA ARG A 131 -17.09 2.39 3.86
C ARG A 131 -15.67 2.01 3.46
N ILE A 132 -15.58 1.17 2.45
CA ILE A 132 -14.32 0.84 1.77
C ILE A 132 -14.48 1.26 0.31
N ILE A 133 -13.59 2.10 -0.17
CA ILE A 133 -13.58 2.57 -1.56
C ILE A 133 -12.38 1.93 -2.26
N LEU A 134 -12.64 1.26 -3.38
CA LEU A 134 -11.59 0.63 -4.18
C LEU A 134 -11.64 1.18 -5.61
N GLY A 135 -10.53 1.70 -6.07
CA GLY A 135 -10.37 2.17 -7.45
C GLY A 135 -9.32 1.36 -8.19
N GLY A 136 -9.64 0.89 -9.37
CA GLY A 136 -8.71 0.10 -10.17
C GLY A 136 -9.41 -0.91 -11.07
N GLN A 137 -8.64 -1.84 -11.62
CA GLN A 137 -9.17 -2.89 -12.47
C GLN A 137 -10.07 -3.84 -11.67
N ARG A 138 -11.17 -4.27 -12.28
CA ARG A 138 -12.21 -5.09 -11.64
C ARG A 138 -11.66 -6.37 -10.99
N ASN A 139 -10.76 -7.07 -11.67
CA ASN A 139 -10.21 -8.31 -11.14
C ASN A 139 -9.43 -8.09 -9.83
N GLY A 140 -8.63 -7.03 -9.78
CA GLY A 140 -7.88 -6.69 -8.57
C GLY A 140 -8.80 -6.24 -7.43
N THR A 141 -9.79 -5.39 -7.72
CA THR A 141 -10.72 -4.91 -6.69
C THR A 141 -11.58 -6.03 -6.13
N TYR A 142 -11.96 -6.99 -6.96
CA TYR A 142 -12.69 -8.19 -6.51
C TYR A 142 -11.88 -9.01 -5.51
N LEU A 143 -10.59 -9.25 -5.79
CA LEU A 143 -9.73 -10.04 -4.90
C LEU A 143 -9.52 -9.37 -3.53
N ILE A 144 -9.47 -8.06 -3.48
CA ILE A 144 -9.30 -7.30 -2.24
C ILE A 144 -10.60 -7.20 -1.44
N SER A 145 -11.76 -7.13 -2.11
CA SER A 145 -13.06 -6.99 -1.45
C SER A 145 -13.55 -8.29 -0.79
N HIS A 146 -12.95 -9.39 -1.09
CA HIS A 146 -13.25 -10.72 -0.55
C HIS A 146 -12.09 -11.26 0.29
#